data_6e83e72603496d6468e2cbc603a67dd3
#
_entry.id   6e83e72603496d6468e2cbc603a67dd3
#
_cell.length_a   1.000
_cell.length_b   1.000
_cell.length_c   1.000
_cell.angle_alpha   90.00
_cell.angle_beta   90.00
_cell.angle_gamma   90.00
#
_symmetry.space_group_name_H-M   'P 1'
#
loop_
_entity.id
_entity.type
_entity.pdbx_description
1 polymer ?
#
loop_
_entity_poly.entity_id
_entity_poly.type
_entity_poly.pdbx_seq_one_letter_code
_entity_poly.pdbx_strand_id
1 'polypeptide(L)'
;MIEISSRRRGRLIEYEIGSMVIRLIPSKKVYMPSAATLLIARNLEELDGAEILDLGTGSGFLAILSSKLGAGKVVATDVSRRALEAARENARLNGADNIDFRLGSVYEPVGSEVFDLIICNPPMTPSRTPLPGYTWGGADGRVILERVVKGAPEHLRKGGRLIMPVISLVGVDRVYALMRRVGLKPRAIDYVTHPFGRTLLRLINYVKALPDADFFYDGLGRPCWRLVLFEALRT
;
A
#
# COMPACT_ATOMS: atom_id res chain seq x y z
N MET A 1 -17.96 -2.55 7.77
CA MET A 1 -16.55 -2.09 7.75
C MET A 1 -15.83 -2.84 8.86
N ILE A 2 -14.73 -3.52 8.55
CA ILE A 2 -13.97 -4.30 9.55
C ILE A 2 -13.21 -3.31 10.43
N GLU A 3 -13.41 -3.42 11.76
CA GLU A 3 -12.65 -2.64 12.73
C GLU A 3 -11.26 -3.24 12.89
N ILE A 4 -10.22 -2.38 12.89
CA ILE A 4 -8.84 -2.80 13.11
C ILE A 4 -8.30 -2.07 14.32
N SER A 5 -7.81 -2.83 15.30
CA SER A 5 -7.09 -2.32 16.45
C SER A 5 -5.65 -2.84 16.47
N SER A 6 -4.77 -2.16 17.19
CA SER A 6 -3.41 -2.65 17.39
C SER A 6 -2.94 -2.42 18.83
N ARG A 7 -2.20 -3.38 19.36
CA ARG A 7 -1.60 -3.30 20.70
C ARG A 7 -0.18 -3.86 20.72
N ARG A 8 0.66 -3.33 21.61
CA ARG A 8 2.00 -3.86 21.82
C ARG A 8 1.97 -4.94 22.92
N ARG A 9 2.54 -6.12 22.61
CA ARG A 9 2.76 -7.21 23.57
C ARG A 9 4.25 -7.57 23.62
N GLY A 10 4.97 -7.04 24.60
CA GLY A 10 6.40 -7.25 24.70
C GLY A 10 7.16 -6.77 23.46
N ARG A 11 7.75 -7.70 22.70
CA ARG A 11 8.47 -7.43 21.46
C ARG A 11 7.57 -7.39 20.21
N LEU A 12 6.31 -7.77 20.33
CA LEU A 12 5.37 -7.89 19.22
C LEU A 12 4.42 -6.70 19.16
N ILE A 13 3.91 -6.42 17.96
CA ILE A 13 2.70 -5.63 17.73
C ILE A 13 1.65 -6.59 17.19
N GLU A 14 0.52 -6.69 17.88
CA GLU A 14 -0.65 -7.45 17.45
C GLU A 14 -1.63 -6.50 16.77
N TYR A 15 -2.13 -6.91 15.61
CA TYR A 15 -3.21 -6.27 14.87
C TYR A 15 -4.41 -7.20 14.87
N GLU A 16 -5.52 -6.75 15.43
CA GLU A 16 -6.80 -7.45 15.43
C GLU A 16 -7.63 -6.94 14.23
N ILE A 17 -8.07 -7.84 13.35
CA ILE A 17 -8.80 -7.56 12.12
C ILE A 17 -10.01 -8.49 12.11
N GLY A 18 -11.16 -8.00 12.59
CA GLY A 18 -12.30 -8.88 12.85
C GLY A 18 -11.93 -10.01 13.82
N SER A 19 -12.10 -11.26 13.42
CA SER A 19 -11.71 -12.44 14.20
C SER A 19 -10.23 -12.84 14.05
N MET A 20 -9.49 -12.22 13.12
CA MET A 20 -8.10 -12.56 12.84
C MET A 20 -7.12 -11.73 13.67
N VAL A 21 -5.98 -12.33 14.00
CA VAL A 21 -4.85 -11.64 14.63
C VAL A 21 -3.60 -11.82 13.79
N ILE A 22 -2.94 -10.71 13.48
CA ILE A 22 -1.62 -10.68 12.84
C ILE A 22 -0.61 -10.15 13.84
N ARG A 23 0.49 -10.91 14.05
CA ARG A 23 1.59 -10.56 14.94
C ARG A 23 2.80 -10.15 14.13
N LEU A 24 3.38 -9.00 14.43
CA LEU A 24 4.59 -8.53 13.78
C LEU A 24 5.70 -8.24 14.79
N ILE A 25 6.91 -8.59 14.42
CA ILE A 25 8.13 -8.14 15.08
C ILE A 25 8.49 -6.77 14.50
N PRO A 26 8.41 -5.68 15.28
CA PRO A 26 8.71 -4.35 14.78
C PRO A 26 10.20 -4.20 14.48
N SER A 27 10.51 -3.60 13.34
CA SER A 27 11.88 -3.27 12.93
C SER A 27 11.99 -1.78 12.57
N LYS A 28 12.97 -1.06 13.12
CA LYS A 28 13.20 0.37 12.83
C LYS A 28 13.60 0.65 11.38
N LYS A 29 13.99 -0.37 10.63
CA LYS A 29 14.49 -0.26 9.26
C LYS A 29 13.55 -0.91 8.23
N VAL A 30 12.34 -1.22 8.64
CA VAL A 30 11.30 -1.83 7.79
C VAL A 30 10.01 -1.04 7.95
N TYR A 31 9.31 -0.82 6.85
CA TYR A 31 8.03 -0.13 6.90
C TYR A 31 6.99 -0.99 7.63
N MET A 32 6.47 -0.43 8.72
CA MET A 32 5.43 -1.04 9.53
C MET A 32 4.05 -0.58 9.04
N PRO A 33 2.97 -1.32 9.33
CA PRO A 33 1.62 -0.92 8.94
C PRO A 33 1.30 0.51 9.33
N SER A 34 0.86 1.30 8.35
CA SER A 34 0.42 2.67 8.50
C SER A 34 -1.09 2.78 8.28
N ALA A 35 -1.65 3.98 8.42
CA ALA A 35 -3.04 4.24 8.09
C ALA A 35 -3.41 3.76 6.66
N ALA A 36 -2.50 3.92 5.68
CA ALA A 36 -2.73 3.43 4.32
C ALA A 36 -2.77 1.90 4.25
N THR A 37 -1.88 1.21 4.96
CA THR A 37 -1.89 -0.25 5.07
C THR A 37 -3.17 -0.75 5.72
N LEU A 38 -3.61 -0.10 6.80
CA LEU A 38 -4.85 -0.48 7.52
C LEU A 38 -6.11 -0.13 6.70
N LEU A 39 -6.07 0.94 5.89
CA LEU A 39 -7.15 1.26 4.97
C LEU A 39 -7.32 0.16 3.90
N ILE A 40 -6.22 -0.36 3.34
CA ILE A 40 -6.26 -1.53 2.45
C ILE A 40 -6.85 -2.72 3.21
N ALA A 41 -6.27 -3.05 4.36
CA ALA A 41 -6.62 -4.26 5.13
C ALA A 41 -8.11 -4.36 5.48
N ARG A 42 -8.75 -3.24 5.85
CA ARG A 42 -10.18 -3.23 6.21
C ARG A 42 -11.12 -3.39 5.02
N ASN A 43 -10.60 -3.27 3.79
CA ASN A 43 -11.33 -3.41 2.54
C ASN A 43 -10.94 -4.69 1.76
N LEU A 44 -10.07 -5.54 2.31
CA LEU A 44 -9.85 -6.87 1.76
C LEU A 44 -10.93 -7.81 2.26
N GLU A 45 -11.54 -8.52 1.32
CA GLU A 45 -12.52 -9.56 1.56
C GLU A 45 -11.87 -10.94 1.46
N GLU A 46 -12.65 -12.01 1.53
CA GLU A 46 -12.22 -13.37 1.31
C GLU A 46 -11.54 -13.54 -0.06
N LEU A 47 -10.42 -14.25 -0.09
CA LEU A 47 -9.54 -14.36 -1.26
C LEU A 47 -9.37 -15.83 -1.72
N ASP A 48 -10.35 -16.66 -1.44
CA ASP A 48 -10.31 -18.12 -1.63
C ASP A 48 -9.68 -18.57 -2.95
N GLY A 49 -8.52 -19.21 -2.83
CA GLY A 49 -7.77 -19.75 -3.95
C GLY A 49 -7.10 -18.71 -4.86
N ALA A 50 -7.32 -17.41 -4.66
CA ALA A 50 -6.78 -16.34 -5.50
C ALA A 50 -5.25 -16.26 -5.46
N GLU A 51 -4.63 -15.88 -6.58
CA GLU A 51 -3.20 -15.54 -6.64
C GLU A 51 -3.00 -14.04 -6.48
N ILE A 52 -2.24 -13.67 -5.47
CA ILE A 52 -2.07 -12.28 -5.02
C ILE A 52 -0.64 -11.80 -5.23
N LEU A 53 -0.47 -10.56 -5.69
CA LEU A 53 0.81 -9.86 -5.71
C LEU A 53 0.79 -8.69 -4.72
N ASP A 54 1.66 -8.73 -3.70
CA ASP A 54 1.91 -7.63 -2.75
C ASP A 54 3.19 -6.89 -3.14
N LEU A 55 3.05 -5.71 -3.74
CA LEU A 55 4.17 -4.88 -4.21
C LEU A 55 4.67 -3.93 -3.11
N GLY A 56 5.92 -4.12 -2.69
CA GLY A 56 6.51 -3.36 -1.60
C GLY A 56 6.00 -3.84 -0.24
N THR A 57 6.13 -5.13 0.03
CA THR A 57 5.52 -5.82 1.17
C THR A 57 5.95 -5.30 2.55
N GLY A 58 7.12 -4.64 2.65
CA GLY A 58 7.62 -4.09 3.91
C GLY A 58 7.73 -5.14 5.00
N SER A 59 6.92 -5.02 6.06
CA SER A 59 6.85 -5.98 7.16
C SER A 59 6.15 -7.30 6.84
N GLY A 60 5.58 -7.43 5.64
CA GLY A 60 4.79 -8.59 5.22
C GLY A 60 3.32 -8.56 5.64
N PHE A 61 2.84 -7.46 6.22
CA PHE A 61 1.51 -7.41 6.82
C PHE A 61 0.38 -7.74 5.83
N LEU A 62 0.37 -7.11 4.63
CA LEU A 62 -0.68 -7.35 3.62
C LEU A 62 -0.55 -8.75 2.99
N ALA A 63 0.67 -9.23 2.76
CA ALA A 63 0.90 -10.58 2.29
C ALA A 63 0.39 -11.64 3.29
N ILE A 64 0.68 -11.46 4.59
CA ILE A 64 0.19 -12.33 5.67
C ILE A 64 -1.34 -12.27 5.78
N LEU A 65 -1.92 -11.08 5.70
CA LEU A 65 -3.38 -10.91 5.70
C LEU A 65 -4.02 -11.63 4.53
N SER A 66 -3.47 -11.47 3.31
CA SER A 66 -3.96 -12.16 2.12
C SER A 66 -3.91 -13.69 2.26
N SER A 67 -2.81 -14.22 2.81
CA SER A 67 -2.70 -15.65 3.12
C SER A 67 -3.80 -16.12 4.08
N LYS A 68 -4.06 -15.35 5.16
CA LYS A 68 -5.09 -15.66 6.16
C LYS A 68 -6.53 -15.50 5.64
N LEU A 69 -6.73 -14.69 4.60
CA LEU A 69 -8.00 -14.51 3.91
C LEU A 69 -8.26 -15.60 2.85
N GLY A 70 -7.45 -16.67 2.79
CA GLY A 70 -7.68 -17.81 1.92
C GLY A 70 -6.99 -17.74 0.56
N ALA A 71 -6.07 -16.79 0.33
CA ALA A 71 -5.30 -16.75 -0.91
C ALA A 71 -4.61 -18.09 -1.19
N GLY A 72 -4.70 -18.59 -2.41
CA GLY A 72 -4.04 -19.85 -2.82
C GLY A 72 -2.51 -19.68 -2.90
N LYS A 73 -2.06 -18.53 -3.41
CA LYS A 73 -0.65 -18.15 -3.51
C LYS A 73 -0.51 -16.66 -3.31
N VAL A 74 0.49 -16.22 -2.55
CA VAL A 74 0.89 -14.83 -2.43
C VAL A 74 2.33 -14.68 -2.92
N VAL A 75 2.57 -13.76 -3.86
CA VAL A 75 3.91 -13.30 -4.21
C VAL A 75 4.11 -11.94 -3.56
N ALA A 76 5.13 -11.81 -2.72
CA ALA A 76 5.43 -10.59 -1.98
C ALA A 76 6.79 -10.04 -2.41
N THR A 77 6.83 -8.81 -2.96
CA THR A 77 8.06 -8.22 -3.47
C THR A 77 8.50 -7.02 -2.65
N ASP A 78 9.81 -6.78 -2.57
CA ASP A 78 10.37 -5.55 -2.00
C ASP A 78 11.78 -5.32 -2.56
N VAL A 79 12.19 -4.06 -2.65
CA VAL A 79 13.56 -3.68 -3.04
C VAL A 79 14.57 -3.84 -1.91
N SER A 80 14.09 -3.98 -0.68
CA SER A 80 14.88 -4.11 0.53
C SER A 80 15.00 -5.57 0.98
N ARG A 81 16.21 -6.14 0.90
CA ARG A 81 16.49 -7.46 1.46
C ARG A 81 16.08 -7.58 2.94
N ARG A 82 16.30 -6.51 3.73
CA ARG A 82 15.87 -6.47 5.14
C ARG A 82 14.36 -6.52 5.33
N ALA A 83 13.61 -5.88 4.44
CA ALA A 83 12.15 -5.95 4.47
C ALA A 83 11.70 -7.40 4.24
N LEU A 84 12.27 -8.07 3.24
CA LEU A 84 11.95 -9.48 2.95
C LEU A 84 12.35 -10.43 4.07
N GLU A 85 13.50 -10.20 4.74
CA GLU A 85 13.91 -10.98 5.90
C GLU A 85 12.89 -10.84 7.04
N ALA A 86 12.51 -9.60 7.37
CA ALA A 86 11.51 -9.34 8.41
C ALA A 86 10.12 -9.89 8.02
N ALA A 87 9.73 -9.76 6.75
CA ALA A 87 8.46 -10.29 6.25
C ALA A 87 8.39 -11.82 6.35
N ARG A 88 9.48 -12.53 6.02
CA ARG A 88 9.58 -14.00 6.19
C ARG A 88 9.48 -14.42 7.66
N GLU A 89 10.14 -13.68 8.55
CA GLU A 89 10.05 -13.96 10.00
C GLU A 89 8.63 -13.74 10.50
N ASN A 90 7.98 -12.65 10.10
CA ASN A 90 6.61 -12.36 10.44
C ASN A 90 5.62 -13.38 9.84
N ALA A 91 5.84 -13.84 8.60
CA ALA A 91 5.01 -14.87 7.97
C ALA A 91 5.06 -16.19 8.78
N ARG A 92 6.25 -16.65 9.15
CA ARG A 92 6.43 -17.85 10.01
C ARG A 92 5.72 -17.69 11.37
N LEU A 93 5.84 -16.53 11.99
CA LEU A 93 5.17 -16.22 13.27
C LEU A 93 3.64 -16.34 13.18
N ASN A 94 3.09 -16.12 11.98
CA ASN A 94 1.65 -16.15 11.71
C ASN A 94 1.16 -17.43 11.02
N GLY A 95 2.04 -18.40 10.73
CA GLY A 95 1.70 -19.63 10.00
C GLY A 95 1.24 -19.38 8.57
N ALA A 96 1.81 -18.36 7.91
CA ALA A 96 1.51 -18.01 6.52
C ALA A 96 2.60 -18.61 5.61
N ASP A 97 2.38 -19.85 5.14
CA ASP A 97 3.42 -20.64 4.46
C ASP A 97 3.32 -20.58 2.93
N ASN A 98 2.24 -20.01 2.38
CA ASN A 98 1.99 -19.88 0.94
C ASN A 98 2.47 -18.56 0.33
N ILE A 99 3.47 -17.90 0.97
CA ILE A 99 4.01 -16.61 0.52
C ILE A 99 5.40 -16.82 -0.09
N ASP A 100 5.56 -16.44 -1.36
CA ASP A 100 6.84 -16.38 -2.07
C ASP A 100 7.42 -14.97 -2.04
N PHE A 101 8.56 -14.80 -1.37
CA PHE A 101 9.21 -13.49 -1.17
C PHE A 101 10.33 -13.28 -2.19
N ARG A 102 10.23 -12.20 -3.00
CA ARG A 102 11.16 -11.93 -4.09
C ARG A 102 11.76 -10.51 -3.99
N LEU A 103 13.07 -10.43 -4.21
CA LEU A 103 13.81 -9.17 -4.21
C LEU A 103 13.74 -8.51 -5.58
N GLY A 104 13.34 -7.26 -5.64
CA GLY A 104 13.34 -6.45 -6.86
C GLY A 104 12.36 -5.29 -6.81
N SER A 105 12.29 -4.51 -7.88
CA SER A 105 11.51 -3.29 -7.97
C SER A 105 10.23 -3.50 -8.78
N VAL A 106 9.10 -3.20 -8.17
CA VAL A 106 7.77 -3.27 -8.77
C VAL A 106 7.55 -4.66 -9.41
N TYR A 107 7.41 -4.77 -10.73
CA TYR A 107 7.12 -6.02 -11.43
C TYR A 107 8.36 -6.82 -11.87
N GLU A 108 9.57 -6.27 -11.73
CA GLU A 108 10.81 -6.96 -12.15
C GLU A 108 10.92 -8.40 -11.62
N PRO A 109 10.57 -8.69 -10.35
CA PRO A 109 10.72 -10.05 -9.80
C PRO A 109 9.67 -11.06 -10.28
N VAL A 110 8.61 -10.60 -10.95
CA VAL A 110 7.49 -11.45 -11.35
C VAL A 110 7.43 -11.75 -12.85
N GLY A 111 8.28 -11.06 -13.66
CA GLY A 111 8.34 -11.32 -15.10
C GLY A 111 6.99 -11.17 -15.77
N SER A 112 6.49 -12.24 -16.39
CA SER A 112 5.19 -12.29 -17.09
C SER A 112 4.06 -12.91 -16.27
N GLU A 113 4.26 -13.15 -14.97
CA GLU A 113 3.21 -13.71 -14.10
C GLU A 113 2.00 -12.78 -14.01
N VAL A 114 0.81 -13.38 -13.91
CA VAL A 114 -0.46 -12.65 -13.80
C VAL A 114 -1.22 -13.08 -12.54
N PHE A 115 -1.93 -12.15 -11.94
CA PHE A 115 -2.55 -12.27 -10.62
C PHE A 115 -4.03 -11.90 -10.66
N ASP A 116 -4.80 -12.41 -9.73
CA ASP A 116 -6.21 -12.04 -9.53
C ASP A 116 -6.33 -10.70 -8.80
N LEU A 117 -5.36 -10.41 -7.92
CA LEU A 117 -5.30 -9.17 -7.18
C LEU A 117 -3.85 -8.69 -7.05
N ILE A 118 -3.64 -7.42 -7.35
CA ILE A 118 -2.40 -6.70 -7.02
C ILE A 118 -2.72 -5.72 -5.89
N ILE A 119 -1.93 -5.78 -4.83
CA ILE A 119 -2.00 -4.84 -3.70
C ILE A 119 -0.71 -4.03 -3.68
N CYS A 120 -0.81 -2.73 -3.53
CA CYS A 120 0.36 -1.87 -3.38
C CYS A 120 0.07 -0.70 -2.44
N ASN A 121 0.96 -0.47 -1.48
CA ASN A 121 1.00 0.77 -0.70
C ASN A 121 2.29 1.52 -1.07
N PRO A 122 2.35 2.23 -2.21
CA PRO A 122 3.59 2.83 -2.69
C PRO A 122 4.00 4.05 -1.86
N PRO A 123 5.29 4.42 -1.84
CA PRO A 123 5.72 5.70 -1.30
C PRO A 123 5.14 6.85 -2.13
N MET A 124 4.52 7.85 -1.47
CA MET A 124 3.80 8.94 -2.14
C MET A 124 4.11 10.33 -1.59
N THR A 125 4.96 10.47 -0.58
CA THR A 125 5.26 11.81 -0.04
C THR A 125 6.09 12.60 -1.07
N PRO A 126 5.57 13.77 -1.56
CA PRO A 126 6.27 14.57 -2.54
C PRO A 126 7.40 15.36 -1.88
N SER A 127 8.60 15.33 -2.48
CA SER A 127 9.75 16.15 -2.06
C SER A 127 10.81 16.17 -3.14
N ARG A 128 11.48 17.32 -3.32
CA ARG A 128 12.63 17.46 -4.24
C ARG A 128 13.83 16.61 -3.82
N THR A 129 13.98 16.38 -2.53
CA THR A 129 15.06 15.57 -1.96
C THR A 129 14.52 14.31 -1.34
N PRO A 130 15.28 13.19 -1.36
CA PRO A 130 14.88 11.97 -0.68
C PRO A 130 14.56 12.23 0.80
N LEU A 131 13.47 11.62 1.24
CA LEU A 131 13.03 11.68 2.64
C LEU A 131 13.54 10.46 3.42
N PRO A 132 13.78 10.60 4.72
CA PRO A 132 14.09 9.46 5.57
C PRO A 132 12.94 8.44 5.57
N GLY A 133 13.29 7.15 5.60
CA GLY A 133 12.31 6.08 5.57
C GLY A 133 11.82 5.78 4.15
N TYR A 134 10.69 5.08 4.07
CA TYR A 134 10.16 4.50 2.83
C TYR A 134 8.96 5.28 2.29
N THR A 135 8.91 6.60 2.50
CA THR A 135 7.75 7.44 2.17
C THR A 135 7.95 8.31 0.95
N TRP A 136 9.20 8.51 0.50
CA TRP A 136 9.52 9.39 -0.61
C TRP A 136 9.03 8.84 -1.96
N GLY A 137 8.10 9.57 -2.56
CA GLY A 137 7.50 9.23 -3.86
C GLY A 137 8.10 9.99 -5.06
N GLY A 138 9.22 10.72 -4.86
CA GLY A 138 9.77 11.62 -5.88
C GLY A 138 9.30 13.07 -5.70
N ALA A 139 9.67 13.94 -6.64
CA ALA A 139 9.32 15.36 -6.56
C ALA A 139 7.81 15.60 -6.45
N ASP A 140 7.02 14.88 -7.20
CA ASP A 140 5.56 14.97 -7.23
C ASP A 140 4.83 13.84 -6.47
N GLY A 141 5.58 12.93 -5.85
CA GLY A 141 5.04 11.81 -5.09
C GLY A 141 4.54 10.62 -5.94
N ARG A 142 4.77 10.60 -7.26
CA ARG A 142 4.16 9.64 -8.19
C ARG A 142 5.12 8.62 -8.82
N VAL A 143 6.40 8.70 -8.57
CA VAL A 143 7.42 7.88 -9.28
C VAL A 143 7.11 6.38 -9.24
N ILE A 144 6.87 5.82 -8.07
CA ILE A 144 6.54 4.39 -7.93
C ILE A 144 5.08 4.13 -8.27
N LEU A 145 4.18 5.00 -7.82
CA LEU A 145 2.75 4.89 -8.07
C LEU A 145 2.44 4.78 -9.57
N GLU A 146 3.03 5.63 -10.41
CA GLU A 146 2.81 5.57 -11.86
C GLU A 146 3.35 4.28 -12.48
N ARG A 147 4.50 3.77 -12.02
CA ARG A 147 5.03 2.48 -12.48
C ARG A 147 4.09 1.33 -12.14
N VAL A 148 3.53 1.33 -10.91
CA VAL A 148 2.54 0.33 -10.49
C VAL A 148 1.30 0.39 -11.38
N VAL A 149 0.72 1.57 -11.59
CA VAL A 149 -0.49 1.72 -12.41
C VAL A 149 -0.24 1.31 -13.88
N LYS A 150 0.88 1.73 -14.45
CA LYS A 150 1.21 1.44 -15.86
C LYS A 150 1.44 -0.06 -16.13
N GLY A 151 2.07 -0.77 -15.20
CA GLY A 151 2.34 -2.21 -15.34
C GLY A 151 1.16 -3.11 -14.93
N ALA A 152 0.20 -2.60 -14.15
CA ALA A 152 -0.89 -3.44 -13.62
C ALA A 152 -1.70 -4.18 -14.71
N PRO A 153 -2.02 -3.61 -15.88
CA PRO A 153 -2.77 -4.35 -16.90
C PRO A 153 -2.06 -5.60 -17.44
N GLU A 154 -0.73 -5.59 -17.48
CA GLU A 154 0.06 -6.73 -17.97
C GLU A 154 0.15 -7.86 -16.94
N HIS A 155 0.02 -7.51 -15.63
CA HIS A 155 0.16 -8.43 -14.51
C HIS A 155 -1.15 -8.76 -13.80
N LEU A 156 -2.30 -8.28 -14.27
CA LEU A 156 -3.62 -8.71 -13.80
C LEU A 156 -4.22 -9.70 -14.77
N ARG A 157 -4.92 -10.71 -14.28
CA ARG A 157 -5.83 -11.51 -15.10
C ARG A 157 -7.01 -10.65 -15.58
N LYS A 158 -7.67 -11.07 -16.65
CA LYS A 158 -8.97 -10.46 -17.02
C LYS A 158 -9.94 -10.65 -15.86
N GLY A 159 -10.59 -9.58 -15.43
CA GLY A 159 -11.41 -9.54 -14.21
C GLY A 159 -10.61 -9.36 -12.92
N GLY A 160 -9.28 -9.37 -12.98
CA GLY A 160 -8.42 -9.08 -11.84
C GLY A 160 -8.42 -7.59 -11.48
N ARG A 161 -7.95 -7.26 -10.28
CA ARG A 161 -8.04 -5.90 -9.73
C ARG A 161 -6.75 -5.43 -9.07
N LEU A 162 -6.48 -4.12 -9.16
CA LEU A 162 -5.47 -3.41 -8.38
C LEU A 162 -6.14 -2.71 -7.20
N ILE A 163 -5.67 -2.94 -5.98
CA ILE A 163 -6.04 -2.16 -4.80
C ILE A 163 -4.85 -1.30 -4.38
N MET A 164 -5.05 0.01 -4.39
CA MET A 164 -3.97 0.97 -4.11
C MET A 164 -4.52 2.26 -3.49
N PRO A 165 -3.94 2.74 -2.36
CA PRO A 165 -4.26 4.05 -1.82
C PRO A 165 -3.58 5.15 -2.61
N VAL A 166 -4.19 6.32 -2.65
CA VAL A 166 -3.67 7.55 -3.26
C VAL A 166 -3.87 8.70 -2.29
N ILE A 167 -2.80 9.40 -1.94
CA ILE A 167 -2.93 10.62 -1.13
C ILE A 167 -3.33 11.81 -2.00
N SER A 168 -4.18 12.68 -1.48
CA SER A 168 -4.68 13.84 -2.26
C SER A 168 -3.57 14.81 -2.67
N LEU A 169 -2.43 14.77 -2.01
CA LEU A 169 -1.26 15.62 -2.33
C LEU A 169 -0.55 15.26 -3.65
N VAL A 170 -0.86 14.11 -4.26
CA VAL A 170 -0.28 13.68 -5.54
C VAL A 170 -1.26 13.79 -6.72
N GLY A 171 -2.44 14.38 -6.50
CA GLY A 171 -3.48 14.56 -7.52
C GLY A 171 -4.30 13.30 -7.76
N VAL A 172 -5.37 13.12 -6.98
CA VAL A 172 -6.28 11.96 -7.07
C VAL A 172 -6.87 11.81 -8.47
N ASP A 173 -7.38 12.91 -9.06
CA ASP A 173 -7.98 12.91 -10.40
C ASP A 173 -6.97 12.54 -11.50
N ARG A 174 -5.74 12.99 -11.35
CA ARG A 174 -4.65 12.63 -12.27
C ARG A 174 -4.34 11.14 -12.24
N VAL A 175 -4.30 10.54 -11.04
CA VAL A 175 -4.08 9.10 -10.88
C VAL A 175 -5.27 8.31 -11.40
N TYR A 176 -6.49 8.76 -11.12
CA TYR A 176 -7.72 8.19 -11.68
C TYR A 176 -7.69 8.19 -13.22
N ALA A 177 -7.37 9.34 -13.84
CA ALA A 177 -7.24 9.45 -15.28
C ALA A 177 -6.13 8.55 -15.86
N LEU A 178 -5.01 8.38 -15.14
CA LEU A 178 -3.95 7.45 -15.53
C LEU A 178 -4.44 6.00 -15.52
N MET A 179 -5.12 5.56 -14.46
CA MET A 179 -5.70 4.22 -14.37
C MET A 179 -6.64 3.93 -15.55
N ARG A 180 -7.51 4.90 -15.89
CA ARG A 180 -8.39 4.78 -17.06
C ARG A 180 -7.64 4.69 -18.39
N ARG A 181 -6.60 5.50 -18.56
CA ARG A 181 -5.81 5.55 -19.79
C ARG A 181 -5.08 4.23 -20.06
N VAL A 182 -4.69 3.50 -19.03
CA VAL A 182 -4.05 2.19 -19.18
C VAL A 182 -5.06 1.03 -19.28
N GLY A 183 -6.36 1.32 -19.38
CA GLY A 183 -7.41 0.30 -19.57
C GLY A 183 -7.97 -0.30 -18.29
N LEU A 184 -7.66 0.27 -17.13
CA LEU A 184 -8.29 -0.12 -15.87
C LEU A 184 -9.61 0.67 -15.66
N LYS A 185 -10.54 0.10 -14.90
CA LYS A 185 -11.76 0.76 -14.43
C LYS A 185 -11.65 1.07 -12.94
N PRO A 186 -11.13 2.27 -12.56
CA PRO A 186 -10.97 2.63 -11.15
C PRO A 186 -12.30 3.02 -10.50
N ARG A 187 -12.43 2.67 -9.23
CA ARG A 187 -13.50 3.08 -8.31
C ARG A 187 -12.87 3.43 -6.97
N ALA A 188 -13.18 4.59 -6.42
CA ALA A 188 -12.86 4.89 -5.03
C ALA A 188 -13.80 4.06 -4.13
N ILE A 189 -13.24 3.25 -3.26
CA ILE A 189 -14.01 2.33 -2.40
C ILE A 189 -14.03 2.78 -0.94
N ASP A 190 -13.04 3.58 -0.52
CA ASP A 190 -12.94 4.06 0.85
C ASP A 190 -12.02 5.28 0.92
N TYR A 191 -12.09 6.03 2.02
CA TYR A 191 -11.16 7.12 2.29
C TYR A 191 -11.04 7.42 3.78
N VAL A 192 -9.92 8.03 4.15
CA VAL A 192 -9.70 8.62 5.48
C VAL A 192 -9.02 9.97 5.35
N THR A 193 -9.18 10.82 6.35
CA THR A 193 -8.51 12.12 6.43
C THR A 193 -7.46 12.12 7.52
N HIS A 194 -6.35 12.81 7.26
CA HIS A 194 -5.26 12.92 8.22
C HIS A 194 -4.75 14.35 8.30
N PRO A 195 -4.44 14.86 9.50
CA PRO A 195 -3.69 16.11 9.62
C PRO A 195 -2.28 15.92 9.08
N PHE A 196 -1.65 17.02 8.63
CA PHE A 196 -0.25 17.01 8.25
C PHE A 196 0.62 16.62 9.45
N GLY A 197 1.41 15.56 9.28
CA GLY A 197 2.47 15.21 10.23
C GLY A 197 3.68 16.15 10.09
N ARG A 198 4.65 16.01 10.99
CA ARG A 198 5.85 16.88 11.06
C ARG A 198 6.57 17.04 9.71
N THR A 199 6.69 15.97 8.93
CA THR A 199 7.35 16.00 7.62
C THR A 199 6.58 16.87 6.63
N LEU A 200 5.27 16.68 6.51
CA LEU A 200 4.44 17.46 5.58
C LEU A 200 4.32 18.92 6.01
N LEU A 201 4.29 19.22 7.32
CA LEU A 201 4.31 20.59 7.81
C LEU A 201 5.59 21.34 7.42
N ARG A 202 6.74 20.66 7.43
CA ARG A 202 8.01 21.25 6.93
C ARG A 202 8.00 21.44 5.40
N LEU A 203 7.24 20.66 4.69
CA LEU A 203 7.11 20.69 3.23
C LEU A 203 5.89 21.50 2.76
N ILE A 204 5.15 22.16 3.63
CA ILE A 204 3.85 22.76 3.29
C ILE A 204 3.92 23.75 2.13
N ASN A 205 4.94 24.60 2.09
CA ASN A 205 5.14 25.56 1.00
C ASN A 205 5.46 24.86 -0.33
N TYR A 206 6.19 23.76 -0.27
CA TYR A 206 6.46 22.93 -1.43
C TYR A 206 5.18 22.23 -1.93
N VAL A 207 4.41 21.63 -1.03
CA VAL A 207 3.12 21.00 -1.35
C VAL A 207 2.14 21.99 -1.95
N LYS A 208 2.04 23.22 -1.38
CA LYS A 208 1.19 24.30 -1.93
C LYS A 208 1.55 24.70 -3.37
N ALA A 209 2.80 24.55 -3.75
CA ALA A 209 3.29 24.89 -5.09
C ALA A 209 3.09 23.76 -6.12
N LEU A 210 2.66 22.57 -5.70
CA LEU A 210 2.37 21.46 -6.60
C LEU A 210 1.00 21.67 -7.27
N PRO A 211 0.91 21.60 -8.61
CA PRO A 211 -0.33 21.94 -9.33
C PRO A 211 -1.50 21.00 -9.03
N ASP A 212 -1.21 19.75 -8.69
CA ASP A 212 -2.22 18.70 -8.48
C ASP A 212 -2.47 18.41 -7.00
N ALA A 213 -1.77 19.08 -6.07
CA ALA A 213 -1.91 18.80 -4.64
C ALA A 213 -3.21 19.39 -4.09
N ASP A 214 -4.04 18.53 -3.51
CA ASP A 214 -5.25 18.92 -2.79
C ASP A 214 -5.11 18.65 -1.29
N PHE A 215 -5.43 19.66 -0.49
CA PHE A 215 -5.53 19.57 0.95
C PHE A 215 -6.47 20.66 1.48
N PHE A 216 -6.94 20.51 2.70
CA PHE A 216 -7.91 21.41 3.33
C PHE A 216 -7.49 21.71 4.77
N TYR A 217 -8.17 22.69 5.37
CA TYR A 217 -7.97 22.99 6.79
C TYR A 217 -9.17 22.48 7.59
N ASP A 218 -8.91 21.79 8.71
CA ASP A 218 -9.98 21.36 9.62
C ASP A 218 -10.53 22.52 10.48
N GLY A 219 -11.53 22.24 11.31
CA GLY A 219 -12.15 23.24 12.18
C GLY A 219 -11.21 23.86 13.23
N LEU A 220 -10.01 23.34 13.39
CA LEU A 220 -8.93 23.86 14.26
C LEU A 220 -7.84 24.57 13.46
N GLY A 221 -8.03 24.79 12.15
CA GLY A 221 -7.05 25.42 11.27
C GLY A 221 -5.83 24.56 10.96
N ARG A 222 -5.88 23.25 11.18
CA ARG A 222 -4.77 22.33 10.85
C ARG A 222 -4.89 21.87 9.41
N PRO A 223 -3.80 21.91 8.61
CA PRO A 223 -3.82 21.36 7.26
C PRO A 223 -4.01 19.84 7.29
N CYS A 224 -4.94 19.35 6.49
CA CYS A 224 -5.32 17.95 6.39
C CYS A 224 -5.32 17.50 4.93
N TRP A 225 -5.07 16.22 4.70
CA TRP A 225 -5.10 15.57 3.40
C TRP A 225 -6.00 14.33 3.44
N ARG A 226 -6.42 13.89 2.27
CA ARG A 226 -7.23 12.67 2.11
C ARG A 226 -6.36 11.53 1.62
N LEU A 227 -6.62 10.36 2.14
CA LEU A 227 -6.11 9.09 1.64
C LEU A 227 -7.30 8.36 1.02
N VAL A 228 -7.33 8.24 -0.30
CA VAL A 228 -8.41 7.60 -1.05
C VAL A 228 -7.94 6.21 -1.48
N LEU A 229 -8.71 5.18 -1.17
CA LEU A 229 -8.45 3.83 -1.62
C LEU A 229 -9.16 3.56 -2.94
N PHE A 230 -8.40 3.20 -3.95
CA PHE A 230 -8.91 2.76 -5.23
C PHE A 230 -8.88 1.24 -5.37
N GLU A 231 -9.97 0.71 -5.92
CA GLU A 231 -10.02 -0.56 -6.61
C GLU A 231 -10.09 -0.28 -8.11
N ALA A 232 -9.21 -0.86 -8.91
CA ALA A 232 -9.18 -0.65 -10.35
C ALA A 232 -9.21 -1.99 -11.08
N LEU A 233 -10.33 -2.28 -11.76
CA LEU A 233 -10.61 -3.56 -12.42
C LEU A 233 -9.97 -3.61 -13.82
N ARG A 234 -9.30 -4.72 -14.17
CA ARG A 234 -8.93 -5.07 -15.54
C ARG A 234 -10.12 -5.71 -16.25
N THR A 235 -10.61 -5.08 -17.31
CA THR A 235 -11.73 -5.61 -18.13
C THR A 235 -11.29 -6.40 -19.35
#